data_cb64e5da250ca6fa1c83fd5f4dff2a32
#
_entry.id   cb64e5da250ca6fa1c83fd5f4dff2a32
#
_cell.length_a   1.000
_cell.length_b   1.000
_cell.length_c   1.000
_cell.angle_alpha   90.00
_cell.angle_beta   90.00
_cell.angle_gamma   90.00
#
_symmetry.space_group_name_H-M   'P 1'
#
loop_
_entity.id
_entity.type
_entity.pdbx_description
1 polymer ?
#
loop_
_entity_poly.entity_id
_entity_poly.type
_entity_poly.pdbx_seq_one_letter_code
_entity_poly.pdbx_strand_id
1 'polypeptide(L)'
;MENLYINILGFAACAGVIIFSGTKLSVYGDEIAELTGMGSAWIGLILMASVTSLPELITGISSVAIVKQPDFATGDIFGSCIFNLLILSVLDAKIKQPLFSMVKSSHIVAAIFGIILLTVAGIAIFLSNVIPSVLWISSFTFLLFGIYLVAIWGIFKYEQIAATASPAATSVMPSPERSAGLKKAIGGYALHACIVIGAAVFLPYFGEHIATLTGLGNSFFGTLFLAAGTSLPELVVCLAALRIGAIDMAVGNLLGSNVFNMFILGIDDIFYREGSLFKAIDPAHLLSVFITIIMTAIAGLGLLFKPKKKQVWLFSLDTFIILILYLALMFYLFIKS
;
A
#
# COMPACT_ATOMS: atom_id res chain seq x y z
N MET A 1 6.59 34.28 8.28
CA MET A 1 7.83 33.47 8.12
C MET A 1 7.54 32.09 8.71
N GLU A 2 7.26 31.15 7.86
CA GLU A 2 7.14 29.76 8.30
C GLU A 2 8.51 29.29 8.77
N ASN A 3 8.57 28.84 10.01
CA ASN A 3 9.83 28.48 10.62
C ASN A 3 10.21 27.04 10.20
N LEU A 4 11.27 26.87 9.42
CA LEU A 4 11.78 25.58 8.98
C LEU A 4 11.95 24.60 10.15
N TYR A 5 12.42 25.09 11.31
CA TYR A 5 12.58 24.25 12.52
C TYR A 5 11.27 23.68 13.04
N ILE A 6 10.16 24.42 12.97
CA ILE A 6 8.83 23.95 13.40
C ILE A 6 8.37 22.84 12.47
N ASN A 7 8.56 22.98 11.15
CA ASN A 7 8.19 21.94 10.19
C ASN A 7 9.05 20.67 10.36
N ILE A 8 10.36 20.82 10.57
CA ILE A 8 11.25 19.67 10.86
C ILE A 8 10.84 18.97 12.16
N LEU A 9 10.54 19.71 13.23
CA LEU A 9 10.08 19.11 14.49
C LEU A 9 8.72 18.45 14.36
N GLY A 10 7.78 19.07 13.63
CA GLY A 10 6.47 18.49 13.33
C GLY A 10 6.59 17.19 12.54
N PHE A 11 7.40 17.18 11.48
CA PHE A 11 7.69 16.00 10.68
C PHE A 11 8.30 14.87 11.54
N ALA A 12 9.33 15.18 12.32
CA ALA A 12 9.99 14.21 13.20
C ALA A 12 9.04 13.67 14.28
N ALA A 13 8.16 14.51 14.83
CA ALA A 13 7.16 14.08 15.81
C ALA A 13 6.14 13.14 15.18
N CYS A 14 5.58 13.47 14.00
CA CYS A 14 4.68 12.59 13.28
C CYS A 14 5.35 11.25 12.93
N ALA A 15 6.57 11.28 12.39
CA ALA A 15 7.33 10.06 12.08
C ALA A 15 7.56 9.20 13.33
N GLY A 16 7.95 9.81 14.46
CA GLY A 16 8.12 9.10 15.74
C GLY A 16 6.83 8.45 16.25
N VAL A 17 5.70 9.13 16.13
CA VAL A 17 4.37 8.59 16.48
C VAL A 17 3.99 7.43 15.58
N ILE A 18 4.22 7.53 14.26
CA ILE A 18 3.97 6.45 13.29
C ILE A 18 4.85 5.24 13.62
N ILE A 19 6.15 5.44 13.91
CA ILE A 19 7.06 4.34 14.27
C ILE A 19 6.58 3.62 15.52
N PHE A 20 6.22 4.36 16.57
CA PHE A 20 5.76 3.76 17.82
C PHE A 20 4.42 3.03 17.64
N SER A 21 3.41 3.71 17.11
CA SER A 21 2.06 3.15 16.98
C SER A 21 1.95 2.11 15.88
N GLY A 22 2.69 2.25 14.76
CA GLY A 22 2.75 1.24 13.69
C GLY A 22 3.39 -0.07 14.17
N THR A 23 4.41 0.01 15.03
CA THR A 23 4.97 -1.20 15.67
C THR A 23 3.93 -1.91 16.55
N LYS A 24 3.15 -1.17 17.32
CA LYS A 24 2.06 -1.74 18.14
C LYS A 24 0.93 -2.30 17.27
N LEU A 25 0.61 -1.64 16.17
CA LEU A 25 -0.39 -2.10 15.20
C LEU A 25 -0.04 -3.50 14.67
N SER A 26 1.23 -3.73 14.31
CA SER A 26 1.70 -5.05 13.85
C SER A 26 1.55 -6.12 14.93
N VAL A 27 1.89 -5.82 16.17
CA VAL A 27 1.76 -6.76 17.29
C VAL A 27 0.29 -7.13 17.53
N TYR A 28 -0.61 -6.14 17.60
CA TYR A 28 -2.04 -6.42 17.76
C TYR A 28 -2.66 -7.11 16.54
N GLY A 29 -2.18 -6.81 15.32
CA GLY A 29 -2.59 -7.51 14.11
C GLY A 29 -2.25 -9.00 14.16
N ASP A 30 -1.05 -9.34 14.61
CA ASP A 30 -0.61 -10.73 14.79
C ASP A 30 -1.40 -11.44 15.90
N GLU A 31 -1.64 -10.77 17.04
CA GLU A 31 -2.52 -11.27 18.10
C GLU A 31 -3.95 -11.57 17.58
N ILE A 32 -4.51 -10.68 16.75
CA ILE A 32 -5.83 -10.89 16.13
C ILE A 32 -5.80 -12.11 15.21
N ALA A 33 -4.74 -12.27 14.40
CA ALA A 33 -4.56 -13.42 13.53
C ALA A 33 -4.58 -14.74 14.32
N GLU A 34 -3.79 -14.82 15.40
CA GLU A 34 -3.72 -15.98 16.28
C GLU A 34 -5.05 -16.26 16.99
N LEU A 35 -5.66 -15.23 17.59
CA LEU A 35 -6.90 -15.36 18.36
C LEU A 35 -8.12 -15.64 17.49
N THR A 36 -8.17 -15.23 16.26
CA THR A 36 -9.29 -15.51 15.34
C THR A 36 -9.10 -16.80 14.55
N GLY A 37 -7.84 -17.27 14.42
CA GLY A 37 -7.48 -18.35 13.49
C GLY A 37 -7.48 -17.91 12.03
N MET A 38 -7.68 -16.61 11.75
CA MET A 38 -7.46 -16.04 10.43
C MET A 38 -5.97 -16.01 10.12
N GLY A 39 -5.58 -16.36 8.91
CA GLY A 39 -4.17 -16.34 8.53
C GLY A 39 -3.56 -14.93 8.64
N SER A 40 -2.29 -14.84 9.05
CA SER A 40 -1.56 -13.56 9.11
C SER A 40 -1.49 -12.85 7.76
N ALA A 41 -1.47 -13.60 6.66
CA ALA A 41 -1.58 -13.05 5.31
C ALA A 41 -2.90 -12.28 5.08
N TRP A 42 -4.04 -12.83 5.53
CA TRP A 42 -5.34 -12.17 5.44
C TRP A 42 -5.40 -10.89 6.28
N ILE A 43 -4.90 -10.94 7.53
CA ILE A 43 -4.84 -9.77 8.41
C ILE A 43 -3.98 -8.67 7.77
N GLY A 44 -2.81 -9.02 7.23
CA GLY A 44 -1.97 -8.06 6.51
C GLY A 44 -2.68 -7.45 5.30
N LEU A 45 -3.25 -8.30 4.46
CA LEU A 45 -3.79 -7.91 3.15
C LEU A 45 -5.07 -7.05 3.24
N ILE A 46 -5.91 -7.26 4.24
CA ILE A 46 -7.17 -6.53 4.37
C ILE A 46 -7.13 -5.53 5.52
N LEU A 47 -6.89 -6.01 6.74
CA LEU A 47 -7.02 -5.16 7.92
C LEU A 47 -5.90 -4.13 7.98
N MET A 48 -4.65 -4.56 7.83
CA MET A 48 -3.52 -3.63 7.93
C MET A 48 -3.42 -2.74 6.70
N ALA A 49 -3.56 -3.30 5.50
CA ALA A 49 -3.52 -2.54 4.26
C ALA A 49 -4.58 -1.43 4.23
N SER A 50 -5.81 -1.71 4.64
CA SER A 50 -6.85 -0.69 4.69
C SER A 50 -6.52 0.43 5.67
N VAL A 51 -5.93 0.13 6.84
CA VAL A 51 -5.59 1.15 7.86
C VAL A 51 -4.38 1.97 7.43
N THR A 52 -3.34 1.33 6.89
CA THR A 52 -2.11 2.03 6.50
C THR A 52 -2.31 2.90 5.26
N SER A 53 -3.25 2.54 4.36
CA SER A 53 -3.58 3.35 3.17
C SER A 53 -4.71 4.37 3.39
N LEU A 54 -5.19 4.58 4.62
CA LEU A 54 -6.14 5.68 4.91
C LEU A 54 -5.53 7.08 4.72
N PRO A 55 -4.25 7.32 4.98
CA PRO A 55 -3.62 8.60 4.62
C PRO A 55 -3.75 8.90 3.12
N GLU A 56 -3.49 7.93 2.25
CA GLU A 56 -3.65 8.05 0.80
C GLU A 56 -5.10 8.40 0.43
N LEU A 57 -6.08 7.75 1.06
CA LEU A 57 -7.50 8.05 0.85
C LEU A 57 -7.83 9.51 1.22
N ILE A 58 -7.36 9.98 2.38
CA ILE A 58 -7.63 11.34 2.85
C ILE A 58 -6.91 12.36 1.95
N THR A 59 -5.66 12.09 1.60
CA THR A 59 -4.86 12.93 0.69
C THR A 59 -5.50 12.97 -0.70
N GLY A 60 -5.91 11.83 -1.25
CA GLY A 60 -6.59 11.71 -2.54
C GLY A 60 -7.87 12.54 -2.59
N ILE A 61 -8.80 12.31 -1.64
CA ILE A 61 -10.05 13.09 -1.54
C ILE A 61 -9.75 14.58 -1.40
N SER A 62 -8.79 14.98 -0.56
CA SER A 62 -8.40 16.38 -0.39
C SER A 62 -7.87 16.99 -1.68
N SER A 63 -7.00 16.25 -2.40
CA SER A 63 -6.42 16.69 -3.66
C SER A 63 -7.46 16.93 -4.73
N VAL A 64 -8.46 16.06 -4.87
CA VAL A 64 -9.47 16.17 -5.93
C VAL A 64 -10.64 17.09 -5.53
N ALA A 65 -11.10 17.07 -4.28
CA ALA A 65 -12.29 17.81 -3.85
C ALA A 65 -11.97 19.25 -3.41
N ILE A 66 -10.82 19.48 -2.78
CA ILE A 66 -10.45 20.78 -2.18
C ILE A 66 -9.44 21.50 -3.06
N VAL A 67 -8.30 20.84 -3.34
CA VAL A 67 -7.19 21.43 -4.11
C VAL A 67 -7.47 21.45 -5.60
N LYS A 68 -8.34 20.53 -6.10
CA LYS A 68 -8.73 20.36 -7.51
C LYS A 68 -7.54 20.06 -8.43
N GLN A 69 -6.63 19.24 -7.91
CA GLN A 69 -5.43 18.78 -8.60
C GLN A 69 -5.48 17.24 -8.74
N PRO A 70 -6.12 16.69 -9.79
CA PRO A 70 -6.27 15.26 -10.01
C PRO A 70 -4.93 14.53 -10.13
N ASP A 71 -3.92 15.18 -10.71
CA ASP A 71 -2.58 14.60 -10.85
C ASP A 71 -1.86 14.38 -9.51
N PHE A 72 -2.17 15.18 -8.47
CA PHE A 72 -1.62 14.95 -7.14
C PHE A 72 -2.18 13.68 -6.51
N ALA A 73 -3.52 13.49 -6.57
CA ALA A 73 -4.15 12.26 -6.08
C ALA A 73 -3.62 11.03 -6.81
N THR A 74 -3.57 11.11 -8.13
CA THR A 74 -3.12 10.00 -9.00
C THR A 74 -1.63 9.70 -8.80
N GLY A 75 -0.81 10.74 -8.67
CA GLY A 75 0.63 10.63 -8.39
C GLY A 75 0.92 10.00 -7.04
N ASP A 76 0.16 10.36 -6.00
CA ASP A 76 0.24 9.75 -4.67
C ASP A 76 -0.12 8.26 -4.72
N ILE A 77 -1.25 7.92 -5.33
CA ILE A 77 -1.73 6.52 -5.43
C ILE A 77 -0.73 5.63 -6.19
N PHE A 78 -0.30 6.02 -7.40
CA PHE A 78 0.64 5.20 -8.15
C PHE A 78 2.04 5.24 -7.55
N GLY A 79 2.45 6.37 -6.98
CA GLY A 79 3.69 6.51 -6.22
C GLY A 79 3.74 5.56 -5.03
N SER A 80 2.67 5.50 -4.23
CA SER A 80 2.52 4.57 -3.11
C SER A 80 2.53 3.11 -3.56
N CYS A 81 1.87 2.77 -4.68
CA CYS A 81 1.93 1.40 -5.23
C CYS A 81 3.36 0.99 -5.58
N ILE A 82 4.13 1.87 -6.21
CA ILE A 82 5.53 1.63 -6.56
C ILE A 82 6.40 1.54 -5.31
N PHE A 83 6.17 2.42 -4.34
CA PHE A 83 6.91 2.43 -3.08
C PHE A 83 6.66 1.18 -2.24
N ASN A 84 5.42 0.67 -2.21
CA ASN A 84 5.08 -0.61 -1.59
C ASN A 84 5.88 -1.77 -2.18
N LEU A 85 6.07 -1.80 -3.50
CA LEU A 85 6.90 -2.81 -4.15
C LEU A 85 8.39 -2.62 -3.84
N LEU A 86 8.89 -1.38 -3.71
CA LEU A 86 10.23 -1.11 -3.20
C LEU A 86 10.41 -1.65 -1.78
N ILE A 87 9.42 -1.51 -0.90
CA ILE A 87 9.50 -2.04 0.47
C ILE A 87 9.73 -3.55 0.47
N LEU A 88 9.19 -4.32 -0.49
CA LEU A 88 9.52 -5.76 -0.63
C LEU A 88 11.02 -5.99 -0.78
N SER A 89 11.69 -5.15 -1.58
CA SER A 89 13.16 -5.23 -1.73
C SER A 89 13.88 -4.87 -0.43
N VAL A 90 13.38 -3.86 0.30
CA VAL A 90 13.93 -3.50 1.62
C VAL A 90 13.78 -4.63 2.63
N LEU A 91 12.63 -5.32 2.65
CA LEU A 91 12.39 -6.48 3.52
C LEU A 91 13.32 -7.63 3.14
N ASP A 92 13.46 -7.93 1.84
CA ASP A 92 14.36 -8.98 1.37
C ASP A 92 15.80 -8.72 1.81
N ALA A 93 16.29 -7.48 1.67
CA ALA A 93 17.65 -7.12 2.09
C ALA A 93 17.92 -7.32 3.60
N LYS A 94 16.88 -7.30 4.43
CA LYS A 94 17.02 -7.42 5.89
C LYS A 94 16.99 -8.86 6.43
N ILE A 95 16.63 -9.84 5.63
CA ILE A 95 16.54 -11.25 6.00
C ILE A 95 17.62 -12.07 5.28
N LYS A 96 17.95 -13.25 5.80
CA LYS A 96 19.00 -14.10 5.21
C LYS A 96 18.52 -14.92 4.02
N GLN A 97 17.28 -15.38 4.07
CA GLN A 97 16.66 -16.16 2.99
C GLN A 97 15.89 -15.24 2.03
N PRO A 98 15.66 -15.66 0.77
CA PRO A 98 14.82 -14.89 -0.14
C PRO A 98 13.42 -14.68 0.42
N LEU A 99 12.93 -13.43 0.38
CA LEU A 99 11.63 -13.04 0.95
C LEU A 99 10.49 -13.95 0.46
N PHE A 100 10.39 -14.13 -0.85
CA PHE A 100 9.29 -14.88 -1.45
C PHE A 100 9.37 -16.41 -1.20
N SER A 101 10.51 -16.94 -0.76
CA SER A 101 10.60 -18.33 -0.33
C SER A 101 9.97 -18.58 1.04
N MET A 102 9.83 -17.52 1.85
CA MET A 102 9.38 -17.60 3.25
C MET A 102 7.89 -17.35 3.42
N VAL A 103 7.21 -16.89 2.36
CA VAL A 103 5.79 -16.49 2.42
C VAL A 103 4.89 -17.48 1.69
N LYS A 104 3.60 -17.43 2.02
CA LYS A 104 2.58 -18.29 1.43
C LYS A 104 2.31 -17.94 -0.02
N SER A 105 1.92 -18.93 -0.81
CA SER A 105 1.55 -18.76 -2.21
C SER A 105 0.20 -18.02 -2.39
N SER A 106 -0.59 -17.82 -1.33
CA SER A 106 -1.83 -17.05 -1.37
C SER A 106 -1.65 -15.61 -1.85
N HIS A 107 -0.48 -15.02 -1.59
CA HIS A 107 -0.15 -13.67 -2.08
C HIS A 107 -0.10 -13.53 -3.60
N ILE A 108 0.02 -14.66 -4.34
CA ILE A 108 -0.08 -14.67 -5.82
C ILE A 108 -1.45 -14.17 -6.26
N VAL A 109 -2.52 -14.53 -5.54
CA VAL A 109 -3.89 -14.07 -5.85
C VAL A 109 -3.98 -12.53 -5.72
N ALA A 110 -3.40 -11.97 -4.67
CA ALA A 110 -3.34 -10.52 -4.48
C ALA A 110 -2.53 -9.82 -5.60
N ALA A 111 -1.38 -10.39 -5.98
CA ALA A 111 -0.57 -9.86 -7.09
C ALA A 111 -1.34 -9.90 -8.43
N ILE A 112 -2.07 -10.99 -8.73
CA ILE A 112 -2.88 -11.10 -9.95
C ILE A 112 -3.99 -10.05 -9.96
N PHE A 113 -4.75 -9.90 -8.88
CA PHE A 113 -5.80 -8.87 -8.81
C PHE A 113 -5.22 -7.45 -8.83
N GLY A 114 -4.05 -7.22 -8.22
CA GLY A 114 -3.32 -5.96 -8.33
C GLY A 114 -2.99 -5.61 -9.79
N ILE A 115 -2.47 -6.57 -10.57
CA ILE A 115 -2.18 -6.40 -11.99
C ILE A 115 -3.46 -6.11 -12.78
N ILE A 116 -4.55 -6.84 -12.52
CA ILE A 116 -5.84 -6.62 -13.21
C ILE A 116 -6.37 -5.22 -12.93
N LEU A 117 -6.39 -4.80 -11.66
CA LEU A 117 -6.88 -3.48 -11.26
C LEU A 117 -6.01 -2.35 -11.82
N LEU A 118 -4.69 -2.46 -11.76
CA LEU A 118 -3.76 -1.51 -12.39
C LEU A 118 -3.95 -1.43 -13.91
N THR A 119 -4.18 -2.58 -14.56
CA THR A 119 -4.45 -2.62 -15.99
C THR A 119 -5.77 -1.91 -16.32
N VAL A 120 -6.81 -2.12 -15.54
CA VAL A 120 -8.11 -1.42 -15.71
C VAL A 120 -7.94 0.08 -15.49
N ALA A 121 -7.17 0.50 -14.48
CA ALA A 121 -6.87 1.92 -14.24
C ALA A 121 -6.09 2.53 -15.42
N GLY A 122 -5.08 1.83 -15.95
CA GLY A 122 -4.34 2.26 -17.14
C GLY A 122 -5.23 2.37 -18.38
N ILE A 123 -6.11 1.40 -18.62
CA ILE A 123 -7.10 1.44 -19.71
C ILE A 123 -8.08 2.61 -19.49
N ALA A 124 -8.49 2.86 -18.25
CA ALA A 124 -9.38 3.97 -17.92
C ALA A 124 -8.76 5.33 -18.27
N ILE A 125 -7.47 5.53 -17.98
CA ILE A 125 -6.73 6.74 -18.37
C ILE A 125 -6.61 6.81 -19.90
N PHE A 126 -6.20 5.72 -20.55
CA PHE A 126 -5.96 5.69 -21.99
C PHE A 126 -7.25 5.90 -22.83
N LEU A 127 -8.36 5.31 -22.40
CA LEU A 127 -9.66 5.39 -23.11
C LEU A 127 -10.60 6.43 -22.49
N SER A 128 -10.13 7.30 -21.62
CA SER A 128 -10.93 8.26 -20.86
C SER A 128 -11.84 9.13 -21.72
N ASN A 129 -11.40 9.52 -22.93
CA ASN A 129 -12.15 10.36 -23.86
C ASN A 129 -13.21 9.59 -24.67
N VAL A 130 -13.15 8.25 -24.72
CA VAL A 130 -14.03 7.39 -25.54
C VAL A 130 -15.16 6.82 -24.69
N ILE A 131 -14.88 6.51 -23.41
CA ILE A 131 -15.83 5.81 -22.56
C ILE A 131 -16.76 6.81 -21.84
N PRO A 132 -18.08 6.51 -21.81
CA PRO A 132 -19.06 7.39 -21.19
C PRO A 132 -18.89 7.46 -19.67
N SER A 133 -19.22 8.60 -19.10
CA SER A 133 -19.37 8.79 -17.66
C SER A 133 -20.85 8.74 -17.29
N VAL A 134 -21.15 8.21 -16.11
CA VAL A 134 -22.48 8.30 -15.48
C VAL A 134 -22.44 9.51 -14.56
N LEU A 135 -23.13 10.57 -14.94
CA LEU A 135 -22.96 11.92 -14.35
C LEU A 135 -21.51 12.38 -14.57
N TRP A 136 -20.76 12.58 -13.50
CA TRP A 136 -19.33 12.92 -13.53
C TRP A 136 -18.42 11.71 -13.30
N ILE A 137 -18.95 10.55 -12.89
CA ILE A 137 -18.20 9.35 -12.49
C ILE A 137 -17.90 8.51 -13.74
N SER A 138 -16.68 8.06 -13.88
CA SER A 138 -16.29 7.15 -14.97
C SER A 138 -16.97 5.78 -14.84
N SER A 139 -17.37 5.18 -15.95
CA SER A 139 -17.83 3.79 -15.94
C SER A 139 -16.76 2.81 -15.43
N PHE A 140 -15.47 3.15 -15.57
CA PHE A 140 -14.38 2.35 -15.04
C PHE A 140 -14.34 2.32 -13.51
N THR A 141 -14.82 3.35 -12.81
CA THR A 141 -14.91 3.38 -11.35
C THR A 141 -15.79 2.24 -10.82
N PHE A 142 -16.94 2.00 -11.47
CA PHE A 142 -17.79 0.87 -11.10
C PHE A 142 -17.13 -0.48 -11.39
N LEU A 143 -16.35 -0.56 -12.46
CA LEU A 143 -15.58 -1.77 -12.79
C LEU A 143 -14.47 -2.01 -11.78
N LEU A 144 -13.72 -0.97 -11.37
CA LEU A 144 -12.69 -1.05 -10.32
C LEU A 144 -13.29 -1.55 -9.01
N PHE A 145 -14.43 -1.01 -8.58
CA PHE A 145 -15.10 -1.45 -7.36
C PHE A 145 -15.58 -2.91 -7.47
N GLY A 146 -16.16 -3.29 -8.61
CA GLY A 146 -16.58 -4.67 -8.83
C GLY A 146 -15.41 -5.66 -8.76
N ILE A 147 -14.30 -5.36 -9.42
CA ILE A 147 -13.09 -6.19 -9.39
C ILE A 147 -12.48 -6.21 -7.99
N TYR A 148 -12.44 -5.07 -7.29
CA TYR A 148 -11.96 -5.00 -5.91
C TYR A 148 -12.75 -5.92 -4.98
N LEU A 149 -14.08 -5.90 -5.04
CA LEU A 149 -14.93 -6.79 -4.22
C LEU A 149 -14.68 -8.27 -4.56
N VAL A 150 -14.52 -8.60 -5.84
CA VAL A 150 -14.16 -9.96 -6.28
C VAL A 150 -12.77 -10.34 -5.78
N ALA A 151 -11.81 -9.41 -5.78
CA ALA A 151 -10.46 -9.63 -5.26
C ALA A 151 -10.50 -10.00 -3.77
N ILE A 152 -11.18 -9.18 -2.95
CA ILE A 152 -11.31 -9.43 -1.51
C ILE A 152 -11.97 -10.78 -1.24
N TRP A 153 -13.06 -11.07 -1.95
CA TRP A 153 -13.74 -12.37 -1.82
C TRP A 153 -12.86 -13.55 -2.25
N GLY A 154 -12.15 -13.41 -3.39
CA GLY A 154 -11.27 -14.45 -3.93
C GLY A 154 -10.10 -14.75 -3.00
N ILE A 155 -9.46 -13.73 -2.45
CA ILE A 155 -8.37 -13.85 -1.49
C ILE A 155 -8.86 -14.54 -0.21
N PHE A 156 -10.02 -14.11 0.31
CA PHE A 156 -10.63 -14.74 1.49
C PHE A 156 -10.91 -16.22 1.28
N LYS A 157 -11.52 -16.59 0.15
CA LYS A 157 -11.80 -17.98 -0.21
C LYS A 157 -10.54 -18.82 -0.34
N TYR A 158 -9.51 -18.27 -0.98
CA TYR A 158 -8.24 -18.97 -1.13
C TYR A 158 -7.57 -19.25 0.22
N GLU A 159 -7.54 -18.26 1.12
CA GLU A 159 -7.01 -18.43 2.48
C GLU A 159 -7.80 -19.46 3.28
N GLN A 160 -9.13 -19.48 3.19
CA GLN A 160 -9.95 -20.51 3.83
C GLN A 160 -9.62 -21.92 3.32
N ILE A 161 -9.48 -22.11 2.00
CA ILE A 161 -9.14 -23.40 1.42
C ILE A 161 -7.74 -23.84 1.87
N ALA A 162 -6.77 -22.91 1.87
CA ALA A 162 -5.42 -23.20 2.33
C ALA A 162 -5.37 -23.57 3.82
N ALA A 163 -6.18 -22.91 4.64
CA ALA A 163 -6.29 -23.21 6.08
C ALA A 163 -6.88 -24.61 6.36
N THR A 164 -7.91 -25.02 5.60
CA THR A 164 -8.53 -26.35 5.74
C THR A 164 -7.64 -27.49 5.26
N ALA A 165 -6.73 -27.22 4.35
CA ALA A 165 -5.76 -28.21 3.85
C ALA A 165 -4.59 -28.47 4.82
N SER A 166 -4.43 -27.67 5.87
CA SER A 166 -3.36 -27.81 6.86
C SER A 166 -3.85 -28.59 8.09
N PRO A 167 -3.21 -29.72 8.48
CA PRO A 167 -3.62 -30.56 9.61
C PRO A 167 -3.61 -29.85 10.98
N ALA A 168 -3.04 -28.67 11.06
CA ALA A 168 -2.92 -27.86 12.27
C ALA A 168 -4.14 -26.97 12.57
N ALA A 169 -5.20 -27.00 11.75
CA ALA A 169 -6.46 -26.34 12.05
C ALA A 169 -7.19 -27.09 13.18
N THR A 170 -6.61 -27.11 14.37
CA THR A 170 -7.34 -27.44 15.59
C THR A 170 -8.50 -26.46 15.69
N SER A 171 -9.71 -27.01 15.68
CA SER A 171 -10.94 -26.27 15.98
C SER A 171 -10.75 -25.58 17.32
N VAL A 172 -10.43 -24.32 17.28
CA VAL A 172 -10.12 -23.53 18.47
C VAL A 172 -11.44 -23.21 19.13
N MET A 173 -11.76 -23.96 20.19
CA MET A 173 -12.99 -23.75 20.95
C MET A 173 -13.01 -22.34 21.59
N PRO A 174 -14.15 -21.65 21.53
CA PRO A 174 -14.31 -20.36 22.21
C PRO A 174 -14.12 -20.53 23.72
N SER A 175 -13.14 -19.83 24.30
CA SER A 175 -13.01 -19.71 25.75
C SER A 175 -13.27 -18.26 26.17
N PRO A 176 -13.79 -18.02 27.40
CA PRO A 176 -13.96 -16.66 27.90
C PRO A 176 -12.66 -15.84 27.89
N GLU A 177 -11.53 -16.46 28.22
CA GLU A 177 -10.21 -15.81 28.21
C GLU A 177 -9.78 -15.39 26.80
N ARG A 178 -10.06 -16.22 25.80
CA ARG A 178 -9.77 -15.92 24.40
C ARG A 178 -10.62 -14.77 23.88
N SER A 179 -11.92 -14.73 24.24
CA SER A 179 -12.83 -13.64 23.89
C SER A 179 -12.38 -12.31 24.53
N ALA A 180 -11.90 -12.33 25.76
CA ALA A 180 -11.37 -11.16 26.44
C ALA A 180 -10.05 -10.69 25.78
N GLY A 181 -9.14 -11.61 25.44
CA GLY A 181 -7.90 -11.35 24.71
C GLY A 181 -8.17 -10.69 23.35
N LEU A 182 -9.12 -11.24 22.59
CA LEU A 182 -9.50 -10.69 21.28
C LEU A 182 -10.07 -9.27 21.38
N LYS A 183 -10.94 -8.99 22.35
CA LYS A 183 -11.46 -7.64 22.57
C LYS A 183 -10.36 -6.65 22.91
N LYS A 184 -9.38 -7.05 23.72
CA LYS A 184 -8.20 -6.24 24.05
C LYS A 184 -7.34 -5.98 22.81
N ALA A 185 -7.06 -7.01 22.02
CA ALA A 185 -6.27 -6.90 20.80
C ALA A 185 -6.95 -5.97 19.76
N ILE A 186 -8.27 -6.15 19.53
CA ILE A 186 -9.04 -5.27 18.64
C ILE A 186 -9.05 -3.81 19.15
N GLY A 187 -9.25 -3.60 20.46
CA GLY A 187 -9.21 -2.27 21.04
C GLY A 187 -7.86 -1.59 20.92
N GLY A 188 -6.77 -2.33 21.18
CA GLY A 188 -5.41 -1.86 20.99
C GLY A 188 -5.10 -1.56 19.53
N TYR A 189 -5.52 -2.44 18.61
CA TYR A 189 -5.38 -2.24 17.17
C TYR A 189 -6.09 -0.96 16.72
N ALA A 190 -7.37 -0.79 17.08
CA ALA A 190 -8.16 0.38 16.71
C ALA A 190 -7.57 1.69 17.25
N LEU A 191 -7.10 1.69 18.50
CA LEU A 191 -6.46 2.86 19.10
C LEU A 191 -5.20 3.26 18.31
N HIS A 192 -4.29 2.31 18.07
CA HIS A 192 -3.06 2.58 17.36
C HIS A 192 -3.29 2.88 15.88
N ALA A 193 -4.32 2.30 15.25
CA ALA A 193 -4.77 2.67 13.91
C ALA A 193 -5.18 4.15 13.84
N CYS A 194 -6.02 4.64 14.75
CA CYS A 194 -6.42 6.05 14.80
C CYS A 194 -5.20 6.97 15.00
N ILE A 195 -4.24 6.58 15.84
CA ILE A 195 -3.02 7.37 16.08
C ILE A 195 -2.14 7.42 14.82
N VAL A 196 -1.93 6.28 14.14
CA VAL A 196 -1.15 6.22 12.89
C VAL A 196 -1.80 7.08 11.82
N ILE A 197 -3.11 6.93 11.60
CA ILE A 197 -3.87 7.72 10.62
C ILE A 197 -3.74 9.22 10.92
N GLY A 198 -3.98 9.63 12.16
CA GLY A 198 -3.85 11.03 12.56
C GLY A 198 -2.47 11.60 12.29
N ALA A 199 -1.40 10.89 12.67
CA ALA A 199 -0.04 11.33 12.43
C ALA A 199 0.33 11.34 10.94
N ALA A 200 -0.12 10.34 10.17
CA ALA A 200 0.20 10.20 8.76
C ALA A 200 -0.48 11.26 7.87
N VAL A 201 -1.65 11.76 8.26
CA VAL A 201 -2.32 12.89 7.57
C VAL A 201 -1.52 14.19 7.68
N PHE A 202 -0.87 14.42 8.82
CA PHE A 202 -0.08 15.64 9.02
C PHE A 202 1.36 15.53 8.48
N LEU A 203 1.89 14.33 8.30
CA LEU A 203 3.28 14.13 7.88
C LEU A 203 3.57 14.75 6.49
N PRO A 204 2.76 14.52 5.43
CA PRO A 204 2.95 15.14 4.13
C PRO A 204 2.89 16.67 4.19
N TYR A 205 2.02 17.24 5.01
CA TYR A 205 1.92 18.68 5.22
C TYR A 205 3.26 19.29 5.67
N PHE A 206 3.88 18.71 6.68
CA PHE A 206 5.20 19.18 7.13
C PHE A 206 6.30 18.93 6.09
N GLY A 207 6.24 17.80 5.36
CA GLY A 207 7.18 17.46 4.30
C GLY A 207 7.15 18.46 3.15
N GLU A 208 5.97 18.84 2.67
CA GLU A 208 5.77 19.84 1.62
C GLU A 208 6.34 21.23 2.02
N HIS A 209 6.07 21.66 3.26
CA HIS A 209 6.60 22.91 3.76
C HIS A 209 8.13 22.90 3.88
N ILE A 210 8.73 21.79 4.29
CA ILE A 210 10.19 21.62 4.31
C ILE A 210 10.76 21.71 2.90
N ALA A 211 10.15 21.00 1.92
CA ALA A 211 10.58 21.00 0.53
C ALA A 211 10.53 22.42 -0.07
N THR A 212 9.43 23.14 0.16
CA THR A 212 9.25 24.53 -0.30
C THR A 212 10.28 25.49 0.32
N LEU A 213 10.50 25.41 1.64
CA LEU A 213 11.42 26.31 2.35
C LEU A 213 12.91 26.02 2.04
N THR A 214 13.24 24.79 1.63
CA THR A 214 14.62 24.40 1.28
C THR A 214 14.92 24.58 -0.21
N GLY A 215 13.91 24.93 -1.03
CA GLY A 215 14.06 25.10 -2.49
C GLY A 215 14.26 23.76 -3.23
N LEU A 216 13.96 22.64 -2.58
CA LEU A 216 13.95 21.31 -3.18
C LEU A 216 12.72 21.22 -4.09
N GLY A 217 12.87 21.66 -5.32
CA GLY A 217 11.89 21.88 -6.38
C GLY A 217 10.54 21.12 -6.34
N ASN A 218 9.49 21.85 -6.71
CA ASN A 218 8.09 21.50 -6.48
C ASN A 218 7.58 20.21 -7.16
N SER A 219 8.22 19.69 -8.19
CA SER A 219 7.69 18.55 -8.95
C SER A 219 8.20 17.19 -8.46
N PHE A 220 9.49 17.00 -8.35
CA PHE A 220 10.08 15.71 -8.00
C PHE A 220 10.03 15.44 -6.50
N PHE A 221 10.43 16.43 -5.70
CA PHE A 221 10.47 16.27 -4.25
C PHE A 221 9.06 16.29 -3.63
N GLY A 222 8.13 17.10 -4.18
CA GLY A 222 6.73 17.08 -3.72
C GLY A 222 6.11 15.69 -3.88
N THR A 223 6.20 15.10 -5.07
CA THR A 223 5.65 13.77 -5.33
C THR A 223 6.39 12.69 -4.55
N LEU A 224 7.73 12.73 -4.48
CA LEU A 224 8.52 11.75 -3.73
C LEU A 224 8.28 11.87 -2.21
N PHE A 225 8.25 13.09 -1.65
CA PHE A 225 7.99 13.30 -0.22
C PHE A 225 6.55 13.02 0.15
N LEU A 226 5.59 13.33 -0.73
CA LEU A 226 4.19 13.02 -0.49
C LEU A 226 3.98 11.50 -0.43
N ALA A 227 4.34 10.78 -1.50
CA ALA A 227 4.21 9.33 -1.55
C ALA A 227 5.03 8.61 -0.46
N ALA A 228 6.27 9.02 -0.21
CA ALA A 228 7.06 8.45 0.88
C ALA A 228 6.47 8.79 2.26
N GLY A 229 5.86 9.95 2.43
CA GLY A 229 5.20 10.38 3.65
C GLY A 229 3.93 9.59 3.93
N THR A 230 3.05 9.46 2.95
CA THR A 230 1.81 8.67 3.08
C THR A 230 2.10 7.19 3.28
N SER A 231 3.11 6.62 2.58
CA SER A 231 3.50 5.20 2.70
C SER A 231 4.50 4.90 3.84
N LEU A 232 4.83 5.87 4.71
CA LEU A 232 5.63 5.61 5.90
C LEU A 232 4.99 4.62 6.87
N PRO A 233 3.65 4.63 7.10
CA PRO A 233 2.97 3.62 7.90
C PRO A 233 3.21 2.20 7.38
N GLU A 234 3.11 1.99 6.07
CA GLU A 234 3.36 0.70 5.42
C GLU A 234 4.78 0.21 5.73
N LEU A 235 5.78 1.05 5.51
CA LEU A 235 7.18 0.71 5.79
C LEU A 235 7.39 0.32 7.25
N VAL A 236 6.87 1.12 8.18
CA VAL A 236 7.04 0.89 9.63
C VAL A 236 6.34 -0.39 10.06
N VAL A 237 5.09 -0.58 9.64
CA VAL A 237 4.28 -1.75 9.98
C VAL A 237 4.92 -3.01 9.41
N CYS A 238 5.41 -2.99 8.17
CA CYS A 238 6.08 -4.13 7.55
C CYS A 238 7.41 -4.47 8.22
N LEU A 239 8.22 -3.47 8.58
CA LEU A 239 9.46 -3.70 9.33
C LEU A 239 9.20 -4.23 10.74
N ALA A 240 8.12 -3.80 11.39
CA ALA A 240 7.70 -4.32 12.69
C ALA A 240 7.21 -5.77 12.57
N ALA A 241 6.36 -6.07 11.58
CA ALA A 241 5.89 -7.42 11.29
C ALA A 241 7.06 -8.39 10.99
N LEU A 242 8.06 -7.91 10.23
CA LEU A 242 9.29 -8.68 9.98
C LEU A 242 10.03 -9.02 11.28
N ARG A 243 10.13 -8.05 12.22
CA ARG A 243 10.83 -8.25 13.51
C ARG A 243 10.17 -9.27 14.43
N ILE A 244 8.84 -9.36 14.39
CA ILE A 244 8.07 -10.35 15.17
C ILE A 244 7.92 -11.70 14.43
N GLY A 245 8.48 -11.83 13.22
CA GLY A 245 8.41 -13.06 12.42
C GLY A 245 7.12 -13.20 11.58
N ALA A 246 6.23 -12.21 11.58
CA ALA A 246 4.97 -12.21 10.82
C ALA A 246 5.19 -11.77 9.36
N ILE A 247 6.05 -12.47 8.63
CA ILE A 247 6.48 -12.07 7.26
C ILE A 247 5.31 -12.09 6.28
N ASP A 248 4.41 -13.08 6.38
CA ASP A 248 3.19 -13.15 5.56
C ASP A 248 2.30 -11.91 5.75
N MET A 249 2.22 -11.38 6.98
CA MET A 249 1.47 -10.18 7.27
C MET A 249 2.10 -8.94 6.61
N ALA A 250 3.44 -8.85 6.60
CA ALA A 250 4.15 -7.75 5.94
C ALA A 250 3.92 -7.76 4.42
N VAL A 251 4.11 -8.91 3.76
CA VAL A 251 3.88 -9.03 2.30
C VAL A 251 2.41 -8.84 1.96
N GLY A 252 1.50 -9.37 2.80
CA GLY A 252 0.06 -9.15 2.67
C GLY A 252 -0.30 -7.67 2.75
N ASN A 253 0.25 -6.92 3.70
CA ASN A 253 0.03 -5.48 3.83
C ASN A 253 0.42 -4.75 2.53
N LEU A 254 1.60 -4.98 1.99
CA LEU A 254 2.08 -4.27 0.80
C LEU A 254 1.25 -4.57 -0.47
N LEU A 255 0.99 -5.85 -0.74
CA LEU A 255 0.18 -6.23 -1.89
C LEU A 255 -1.30 -5.84 -1.72
N GLY A 256 -1.79 -5.89 -0.48
CA GLY A 256 -3.13 -5.44 -0.11
C GLY A 256 -3.31 -3.94 -0.28
N SER A 257 -2.33 -3.13 0.16
CA SER A 257 -2.33 -1.68 -0.05
C SER A 257 -2.37 -1.34 -1.55
N ASN A 258 -1.66 -2.08 -2.41
CA ASN A 258 -1.73 -1.84 -3.85
C ASN A 258 -3.13 -2.14 -4.42
N VAL A 259 -3.79 -3.20 -3.96
CA VAL A 259 -5.17 -3.52 -4.35
C VAL A 259 -6.14 -2.45 -3.81
N PHE A 260 -5.95 -2.00 -2.57
CA PHE A 260 -6.79 -0.98 -1.93
C PHE A 260 -6.60 0.41 -2.55
N ASN A 261 -5.39 0.75 -2.99
CA ASN A 261 -5.09 2.01 -3.67
C ASN A 261 -5.89 2.15 -4.99
N MET A 262 -6.18 1.05 -5.69
CA MET A 262 -7.05 1.09 -6.88
C MET A 262 -8.52 1.34 -6.50
N PHE A 263 -8.95 0.91 -5.32
CA PHE A 263 -10.27 1.26 -4.78
C PHE A 263 -10.30 2.76 -4.38
N ILE A 264 -9.23 3.28 -3.78
CA ILE A 264 -9.09 4.72 -3.47
C ILE A 264 -9.19 5.56 -4.74
N LEU A 265 -8.51 5.17 -5.84
CA LEU A 265 -8.61 5.87 -7.13
C LEU A 265 -10.07 5.98 -7.63
N GLY A 266 -10.86 4.92 -7.42
CA GLY A 266 -12.30 4.96 -7.71
C GLY A 266 -13.07 5.91 -6.79
N ILE A 267 -12.70 6.01 -5.51
CA ILE A 267 -13.29 6.97 -4.58
C ILE A 267 -12.95 8.41 -5.01
N ASP A 268 -11.71 8.66 -5.39
CA ASP A 268 -11.27 9.98 -5.85
C ASP A 268 -12.06 10.44 -7.08
N ASP A 269 -12.38 9.54 -8.02
CA ASP A 269 -13.27 9.85 -9.16
C ASP A 269 -14.68 10.26 -8.70
N ILE A 270 -15.22 9.68 -7.64
CA ILE A 270 -16.53 10.07 -7.07
C ILE A 270 -16.47 11.48 -6.46
N PHE A 271 -15.37 11.83 -5.80
CA PHE A 271 -15.19 13.12 -5.14
C PHE A 271 -14.75 14.23 -6.10
N TYR A 272 -14.21 13.90 -7.27
CA TYR A 272 -13.87 14.86 -8.32
C TYR A 272 -15.12 15.30 -9.08
N ARG A 273 -15.73 16.44 -8.68
CA ARG A 273 -17.01 16.94 -9.18
C ARG A 273 -16.94 17.69 -10.51
N GLU A 274 -15.75 17.96 -11.03
CA GLU A 274 -15.55 18.74 -12.27
C GLU A 274 -15.64 17.86 -13.54
N GLY A 275 -15.87 16.56 -13.39
CA GLY A 275 -15.97 15.59 -14.45
C GLY A 275 -15.38 14.24 -14.04
N SER A 276 -15.12 13.34 -15.00
CA SER A 276 -14.39 12.11 -14.69
C SER A 276 -12.93 12.41 -14.38
N LEU A 277 -12.46 11.91 -13.24
CA LEU A 277 -11.05 11.99 -12.84
C LEU A 277 -10.13 11.47 -13.95
N PHE A 278 -10.47 10.33 -14.56
CA PHE A 278 -9.67 9.70 -15.60
C PHE A 278 -9.48 10.56 -16.87
N LYS A 279 -10.36 11.53 -17.12
CA LYS A 279 -10.20 12.52 -18.20
C LYS A 279 -9.25 13.64 -17.84
N ALA A 280 -9.15 13.94 -16.56
CA ALA A 280 -8.35 15.04 -16.04
C ALA A 280 -6.90 14.63 -15.70
N ILE A 281 -6.63 13.33 -15.58
CA ILE A 281 -5.30 12.77 -15.30
C ILE A 281 -4.37 12.94 -16.50
N ASP A 282 -3.15 13.43 -16.27
CA ASP A 282 -2.10 13.48 -17.30
C ASP A 282 -1.72 12.05 -17.76
N PRO A 283 -1.75 11.77 -19.08
CA PRO A 283 -1.31 10.49 -19.62
C PRO A 283 0.11 10.06 -19.24
N ALA A 284 0.95 10.96 -18.76
CA ALA A 284 2.29 10.64 -18.24
C ALA A 284 2.23 9.62 -17.08
N HIS A 285 1.15 9.58 -16.30
CA HIS A 285 0.94 8.58 -15.25
C HIS A 285 0.85 7.14 -15.76
N LEU A 286 0.57 6.92 -17.06
CA LEU A 286 0.60 5.58 -17.66
C LEU A 286 1.95 4.89 -17.51
N LEU A 287 3.05 5.65 -17.54
CA LEU A 287 4.37 5.08 -17.30
C LEU A 287 4.45 4.46 -15.89
N SER A 288 3.98 5.19 -14.87
CA SER A 288 3.94 4.70 -13.49
C SER A 288 3.06 3.45 -13.37
N VAL A 289 1.91 3.43 -14.03
CA VAL A 289 1.03 2.25 -14.08
C VAL A 289 1.73 1.04 -14.69
N PHE A 290 2.36 1.20 -15.86
CA PHE A 290 3.07 0.10 -16.54
C PHE A 290 4.24 -0.44 -15.73
N ILE A 291 5.05 0.44 -15.15
CA ILE A 291 6.17 0.01 -14.28
C ILE A 291 5.63 -0.73 -13.05
N THR A 292 4.56 -0.25 -12.43
CA THR A 292 3.93 -0.94 -11.29
C THR A 292 3.41 -2.32 -11.66
N ILE A 293 2.79 -2.47 -12.83
CA ILE A 293 2.36 -3.78 -13.37
C ILE A 293 3.55 -4.72 -13.52
N ILE A 294 4.64 -4.26 -14.14
CA ILE A 294 5.86 -5.05 -14.34
C ILE A 294 6.46 -5.47 -12.99
N MET A 295 6.60 -4.52 -12.05
CA MET A 295 7.14 -4.82 -10.72
C MET A 295 6.26 -5.81 -9.95
N THR A 296 4.92 -5.66 -10.03
CA THR A 296 3.97 -6.60 -9.41
C THR A 296 4.03 -7.98 -10.06
N ALA A 297 4.20 -8.06 -11.38
CA ALA A 297 4.39 -9.32 -12.08
C ALA A 297 5.68 -10.02 -11.66
N ILE A 298 6.78 -9.27 -11.49
CA ILE A 298 8.06 -9.82 -10.98
C ILE A 298 7.89 -10.35 -9.56
N ALA A 299 7.19 -9.61 -8.68
CA ALA A 299 6.87 -10.10 -7.33
C ALA A 299 6.02 -11.38 -7.40
N GLY A 300 5.02 -11.42 -8.28
CA GLY A 300 4.19 -12.62 -8.52
C GLY A 300 5.02 -13.82 -9.01
N LEU A 301 5.98 -13.61 -9.90
CA LEU A 301 6.91 -14.65 -10.34
C LEU A 301 7.81 -15.12 -9.17
N GLY A 302 8.31 -14.21 -8.35
CA GLY A 302 9.07 -14.56 -7.14
C GLY A 302 8.25 -15.43 -6.17
N LEU A 303 6.98 -15.09 -5.96
CA LEU A 303 6.04 -15.88 -5.16
C LEU A 303 5.75 -17.26 -5.75
N LEU A 304 5.72 -17.38 -7.08
CA LEU A 304 5.46 -18.62 -7.78
C LEU A 304 6.68 -19.56 -7.77
N PHE A 305 7.85 -19.03 -8.12
CA PHE A 305 9.07 -19.82 -8.28
C PHE A 305 9.85 -20.05 -6.98
N LYS A 306 9.60 -19.24 -5.95
CA LYS A 306 10.20 -19.35 -4.61
C LYS A 306 11.73 -19.56 -4.66
N PRO A 307 12.51 -18.52 -4.96
CA PRO A 307 13.96 -18.63 -5.11
C PRO A 307 14.58 -19.24 -3.84
N LYS A 308 15.52 -20.18 -4.02
CA LYS A 308 16.12 -20.92 -2.90
C LYS A 308 17.31 -20.19 -2.23
N LYS A 309 17.88 -19.21 -2.91
CA LYS A 309 19.04 -18.43 -2.43
C LYS A 309 19.02 -17.03 -3.02
N LYS A 310 19.69 -16.10 -2.36
CA LYS A 310 19.93 -14.75 -2.90
C LYS A 310 21.02 -14.83 -3.96
N GLN A 311 20.77 -14.20 -5.10
CA GLN A 311 21.66 -14.22 -6.26
C GLN A 311 22.49 -12.95 -6.36
N VAL A 312 22.03 -11.84 -5.79
CA VAL A 312 22.66 -10.53 -5.92
C VAL A 312 22.88 -9.94 -4.52
N TRP A 313 24.05 -10.19 -3.94
CA TRP A 313 24.47 -9.70 -2.62
C TRP A 313 23.39 -9.88 -1.53
N LEU A 314 22.65 -8.82 -1.17
CA LEU A 314 21.59 -8.83 -0.14
C LEU A 314 20.22 -9.21 -0.72
N PHE A 315 20.06 -9.35 -2.04
CA PHE A 315 18.78 -9.49 -2.72
C PHE A 315 18.64 -10.81 -3.45
N SER A 316 17.43 -11.31 -3.54
CA SER A 316 17.02 -12.22 -4.59
C SER A 316 16.87 -11.48 -5.93
N LEU A 317 16.98 -12.18 -7.05
CA LEU A 317 16.99 -11.56 -8.39
C LEU A 317 15.72 -10.75 -8.65
N ASP A 318 14.57 -11.27 -8.22
CA ASP A 318 13.27 -10.62 -8.34
C ASP A 318 13.21 -9.29 -7.58
N THR A 319 13.57 -9.26 -6.31
CA THR A 319 13.59 -8.02 -5.52
C THR A 319 14.67 -7.05 -5.97
N PHE A 320 15.80 -7.54 -6.51
CA PHE A 320 16.81 -6.68 -7.11
C PHE A 320 16.30 -5.99 -8.39
N ILE A 321 15.60 -6.72 -9.26
CA ILE A 321 15.01 -6.12 -10.47
C ILE A 321 13.95 -5.08 -10.08
N ILE A 322 13.11 -5.34 -9.07
CA ILE A 322 12.14 -4.38 -8.54
C ILE A 322 12.85 -3.09 -8.08
N LEU A 323 13.96 -3.21 -7.33
CA LEU A 323 14.76 -2.06 -6.89
C LEU A 323 15.31 -1.26 -8.09
N ILE A 324 15.84 -1.92 -9.12
CA ILE A 324 16.37 -1.26 -10.31
C ILE A 324 15.27 -0.52 -11.08
N LEU A 325 14.10 -1.14 -11.25
CA LEU A 325 12.96 -0.50 -11.92
C LEU A 325 12.48 0.74 -11.15
N TYR A 326 12.43 0.67 -9.81
CA TYR A 326 12.12 1.82 -8.97
C TYR A 326 13.12 2.96 -9.21
N LEU A 327 14.41 2.68 -9.10
CA LEU A 327 15.47 3.69 -9.30
C LEU A 327 15.46 4.28 -10.71
N ALA A 328 15.24 3.45 -11.73
CA ALA A 328 15.16 3.89 -13.12
C ALA A 328 13.96 4.83 -13.34
N LEU A 329 12.79 4.50 -12.78
CA LEU A 329 11.61 5.36 -12.86
C LEU A 329 11.83 6.69 -12.11
N MET A 330 12.38 6.66 -10.90
CA MET A 330 12.68 7.88 -10.14
C MET A 330 13.67 8.78 -10.87
N PHE A 331 14.72 8.19 -11.47
CA PHE A 331 15.68 8.92 -12.29
C PHE A 331 15.03 9.55 -13.53
N TYR A 332 14.16 8.81 -14.22
CA TYR A 332 13.42 9.34 -15.38
C TYR A 332 12.52 10.50 -14.99
N LEU A 333 11.75 10.37 -13.91
CA LEU A 333 10.87 11.43 -13.42
C LEU A 333 11.67 12.67 -12.99
N PHE A 334 12.85 12.47 -12.38
CA PHE A 334 13.76 13.56 -12.01
C PHE A 334 14.28 14.36 -13.22
N ILE A 335 14.63 13.67 -14.32
CA ILE A 335 15.12 14.36 -15.53
C ILE A 335 13.99 15.12 -16.25
N LYS A 336 12.76 14.61 -16.16
CA LYS A 336 11.60 15.19 -16.85
C LYS A 336 10.96 16.35 -16.07
N SER A 337 11.18 16.42 -14.74
CA SER A 337 10.66 17.51 -13.88
C SER A 337 11.52 18.78 -14.04
#